data_9c903524ec6f74516d250f88caa4008e
#
_entry.id   9c903524ec6f74516d250f88caa4008e
#
_cell.length_a   1.000
_cell.length_b   1.000
_cell.length_c   1.000
_cell.angle_alpha   90.00
_cell.angle_beta   90.00
_cell.angle_gamma   90.00
#
_symmetry.space_group_name_H-M   'P 1'
#
loop_
_entity.id
_entity.type
_entity.pdbx_description
1 polymer ?
#
loop_
_entity_poly.entity_id
_entity_poly.type
_entity_poly.pdbx_seq_one_letter_code
_entity_poly.pdbx_strand_id
1 'polypeptide(L)'
;MKKAIRYSIIVCLFSWAMFAVAHWGFGIGADTPTGLMVFSAVYMFFPLITALALQAIDKEKFNHTGLVNFKVSWTWVVAWLLPVVMTFLCIIINGWMPGVELQYNSEQLINQYHVPEEQQEMVREQLGNMPSYLMLISVVFSGLLAGITVNAIAAFGEEYGWRNYLVGAMRELKFWKAALFIGIVWGIWHFPLILMGHNYPNEPYWGVLLMVVMCILLGIIELYFVLKS
;
A
#
# COMPACT_ATOMS: atom_id res chain seq x y z
N MET A 1 14.67 -16.38 12.36
CA MET A 1 14.87 -15.00 12.83
C MET A 1 16.04 -14.26 12.18
N LYS A 2 17.28 -14.77 12.18
CA LYS A 2 18.44 -14.04 11.58
C LYS A 2 18.21 -13.61 10.14
N LYS A 3 17.64 -14.49 9.30
CA LYS A 3 17.29 -14.20 7.90
C LYS A 3 16.23 -13.08 7.79
N ALA A 4 15.20 -13.13 8.62
CA ALA A 4 14.15 -12.11 8.65
C ALA A 4 14.69 -10.73 9.03
N ILE A 5 15.51 -10.66 10.09
CA ILE A 5 16.13 -9.41 10.53
C ILE A 5 17.07 -8.85 9.44
N ARG A 6 17.92 -9.72 8.83
CA ARG A 6 18.81 -9.30 7.74
C ARG A 6 18.03 -8.70 6.56
N TYR A 7 16.95 -9.36 6.13
CA TYR A 7 16.10 -8.86 5.08
C TYR A 7 15.49 -7.51 5.45
N SER A 8 14.91 -7.40 6.65
CA SER A 8 14.25 -6.17 7.11
C SER A 8 15.21 -4.97 7.14
N ILE A 9 16.42 -5.16 7.62
CA ILE A 9 17.44 -4.09 7.62
C ILE A 9 17.82 -3.71 6.20
N ILE A 10 18.09 -4.69 5.33
CA ILE A 10 18.57 -4.42 3.97
C ILE A 10 17.47 -3.75 3.15
N VAL A 11 16.20 -4.22 3.22
CA VAL A 11 15.11 -3.63 2.45
C VAL A 11 14.84 -2.19 2.86
N CYS A 12 14.84 -1.88 4.16
CA CYS A 12 14.68 -0.51 4.64
C CYS A 12 15.84 0.38 4.17
N LEU A 13 17.08 -0.01 4.43
CA LEU A 13 18.25 0.79 4.06
C LEU A 13 18.36 0.99 2.55
N PHE A 14 18.13 -0.06 1.76
CA PHE A 14 18.15 0.03 0.30
C PHE A 14 17.06 0.96 -0.22
N SER A 15 15.81 0.76 0.22
CA SER A 15 14.69 1.61 -0.21
C SER A 15 14.88 3.06 0.21
N TRP A 16 15.35 3.30 1.42
CA TRP A 16 15.59 4.66 1.92
C TRP A 16 16.76 5.34 1.21
N ALA A 17 17.83 4.59 0.89
CA ALA A 17 18.94 5.13 0.10
C ALA A 17 18.49 5.50 -1.32
N MET A 18 17.71 4.62 -1.96
CA MET A 18 17.16 4.89 -3.29
C MET A 18 16.19 6.07 -3.28
N PHE A 19 15.38 6.18 -2.22
CA PHE A 19 14.54 7.36 -2.00
C PHE A 19 15.39 8.63 -1.90
N ALA A 20 16.41 8.63 -1.06
CA ALA A 20 17.30 9.77 -0.85
C ALA A 20 17.98 10.21 -2.15
N VAL A 21 18.48 9.26 -2.93
CA VAL A 21 19.11 9.54 -4.24
C VAL A 21 18.10 10.10 -5.22
N ALA A 22 16.91 9.53 -5.32
CA ALA A 22 15.88 10.01 -6.23
C ALA A 22 15.41 11.42 -5.86
N HIS A 23 15.10 11.65 -4.58
CA HIS A 23 14.55 12.91 -4.11
C HIS A 23 15.62 14.03 -4.07
N TRP A 24 16.72 13.81 -3.37
CA TRP A 24 17.74 14.86 -3.20
C TRP A 24 18.76 14.93 -4.32
N GLY A 25 19.02 13.81 -5.00
CA GLY A 25 19.99 13.77 -6.10
C GLY A 25 19.41 14.20 -7.45
N PHE A 26 18.18 13.81 -7.74
CA PHE A 26 17.54 14.05 -9.04
C PHE A 26 16.28 14.92 -8.97
N GLY A 27 15.88 15.40 -7.80
CA GLY A 27 14.66 16.20 -7.64
C GLY A 27 13.38 15.44 -7.98
N ILE A 28 13.43 14.09 -8.00
CA ILE A 28 12.26 13.25 -8.29
C ILE A 28 11.46 13.08 -6.99
N GLY A 29 10.20 13.37 -7.04
CA GLY A 29 9.36 13.02 -5.94
C GLY A 29 8.32 14.06 -5.57
N ALA A 30 8.12 14.29 -4.31
CA ALA A 30 7.00 14.87 -3.63
C ALA A 30 6.47 16.25 -4.11
N ASP A 31 7.20 16.97 -4.95
CA ASP A 31 6.80 18.30 -5.40
C ASP A 31 5.64 18.29 -6.40
N THR A 32 5.34 17.12 -6.97
CA THR A 32 4.20 16.92 -7.84
C THR A 32 3.44 15.65 -7.51
N PRO A 33 2.10 15.65 -7.51
CA PRO A 33 1.29 14.46 -7.27
C PRO A 33 1.65 13.28 -8.20
N THR A 34 1.90 13.57 -9.46
CA THR A 34 2.33 12.58 -10.46
C THR A 34 3.70 12.00 -10.12
N GLY A 35 4.67 12.84 -9.72
CA GLY A 35 5.99 12.39 -9.29
C GLY A 35 5.92 11.47 -8.08
N LEU A 36 5.14 11.82 -7.07
CA LEU A 36 4.93 11.00 -5.88
C LEU A 36 4.25 9.67 -6.23
N MET A 37 3.26 9.67 -7.10
CA MET A 37 2.56 8.46 -7.52
C MET A 37 3.49 7.49 -8.28
N VAL A 38 4.22 7.99 -9.26
CA VAL A 38 5.18 7.18 -10.04
C VAL A 38 6.29 6.65 -9.14
N PHE A 39 6.82 7.51 -8.26
CA PHE A 39 7.85 7.08 -7.33
C PHE A 39 7.34 6.01 -6.36
N SER A 40 6.15 6.18 -5.80
CA SER A 40 5.54 5.19 -4.91
C SER A 40 5.35 3.84 -5.60
N ALA A 41 4.90 3.84 -6.86
CA ALA A 41 4.75 2.62 -7.65
C ALA A 41 6.11 1.90 -7.85
N VAL A 42 7.19 2.62 -8.14
CA VAL A 42 8.54 2.05 -8.27
C VAL A 42 9.05 1.56 -6.91
N TYR A 43 8.80 2.31 -5.85
CA TYR A 43 9.19 1.99 -4.48
C TYR A 43 8.63 0.63 -4.02
N MET A 44 7.41 0.29 -4.44
CA MET A 44 6.77 -0.98 -4.12
C MET A 44 7.52 -2.23 -4.67
N PHE A 45 8.45 -2.07 -5.62
CA PHE A 45 9.28 -3.17 -6.11
C PHE A 45 10.56 -3.44 -5.30
N PHE A 46 10.96 -2.54 -4.39
CA PHE A 46 12.18 -2.74 -3.61
C PHE A 46 12.14 -3.96 -2.68
N PRO A 47 11.01 -4.31 -2.05
CA PRO A 47 10.89 -5.56 -1.30
C PRO A 47 11.15 -6.80 -2.16
N LEU A 48 10.61 -6.86 -3.39
CA LEU A 48 10.88 -7.92 -4.35
C LEU A 48 12.35 -7.99 -4.73
N ILE A 49 12.93 -6.84 -5.14
CA ILE A 49 14.33 -6.76 -5.57
C ILE A 49 15.26 -7.23 -4.46
N THR A 50 15.02 -6.77 -3.23
CA THR A 50 15.78 -7.19 -2.05
C THR A 50 15.65 -8.69 -1.79
N ALA A 51 14.44 -9.24 -1.89
CA ALA A 51 14.20 -10.66 -1.69
C ALA A 51 14.95 -11.52 -2.73
N LEU A 52 14.85 -11.16 -4.01
CA LEU A 52 15.53 -11.86 -5.11
C LEU A 52 17.06 -11.77 -4.97
N ALA A 53 17.59 -10.61 -4.63
CA ALA A 53 19.02 -10.42 -4.42
C ALA A 53 19.55 -11.31 -3.28
N LEU A 54 18.84 -11.36 -2.15
CA LEU A 54 19.22 -12.21 -1.02
C LEU A 54 19.10 -13.70 -1.33
N GLN A 55 18.05 -14.11 -2.07
CA GLN A 55 17.93 -15.49 -2.53
C GLN A 55 19.10 -15.90 -3.44
N ALA A 56 19.50 -15.02 -4.36
CA ALA A 56 20.64 -15.26 -5.24
C ALA A 56 21.96 -15.37 -4.46
N ILE A 57 22.21 -14.46 -3.50
CA ILE A 57 23.42 -14.48 -2.64
C ILE A 57 23.47 -15.76 -1.80
N ASP A 58 22.33 -16.16 -1.22
CA ASP A 58 22.23 -17.33 -0.36
C ASP A 58 22.12 -18.65 -1.16
N LYS A 59 22.14 -18.58 -2.50
CA LYS A 59 21.95 -19.73 -3.41
C LYS A 59 20.67 -20.52 -3.14
N GLU A 60 19.63 -19.83 -2.69
CA GLU A 60 18.34 -20.42 -2.44
C GLU A 60 17.57 -20.62 -3.76
N LYS A 61 16.82 -21.71 -3.85
CA LYS A 61 15.93 -21.91 -4.98
C LYS A 61 14.80 -20.86 -4.94
N PHE A 62 14.53 -20.26 -6.08
CA PHE A 62 13.38 -19.38 -6.25
C PHE A 62 12.09 -20.15 -5.95
N ASN A 63 11.37 -19.73 -4.93
CA ASN A 63 10.09 -20.34 -4.60
C ASN A 63 8.98 -19.71 -5.46
N HIS A 64 8.65 -20.38 -6.55
CA HIS A 64 7.60 -19.98 -7.48
C HIS A 64 6.29 -20.76 -7.30
N THR A 65 6.20 -21.59 -6.27
CA THR A 65 5.07 -22.52 -6.08
C THR A 65 3.74 -21.78 -6.02
N GLY A 66 3.68 -20.65 -5.33
CA GLY A 66 2.48 -19.82 -5.28
C GLY A 66 2.11 -19.11 -6.59
N LEU A 67 3.10 -18.90 -7.48
CA LEU A 67 2.87 -18.29 -8.80
C LEU A 67 2.36 -19.30 -9.84
N VAL A 68 2.83 -20.55 -9.74
CA VAL A 68 2.52 -21.61 -10.72
C VAL A 68 1.24 -22.36 -10.38
N ASN A 69 0.96 -22.52 -9.09
CA ASN A 69 -0.21 -23.24 -8.57
C ASN A 69 -1.37 -22.30 -8.23
N PHE A 70 -1.57 -21.26 -9.03
CA PHE A 70 -2.65 -20.30 -8.84
C PHE A 70 -4.00 -21.00 -8.92
N LYS A 71 -4.70 -21.06 -7.79
CA LYS A 71 -6.07 -21.56 -7.70
C LYS A 71 -6.96 -20.45 -7.17
N VAL A 72 -7.91 -20.02 -7.99
CA VAL A 72 -8.95 -19.10 -7.50
C VAL A 72 -9.75 -19.83 -6.42
N SER A 73 -9.74 -19.29 -5.23
CA SER A 73 -10.49 -19.80 -4.08
C SER A 73 -11.45 -18.74 -3.57
N TRP A 74 -12.42 -19.13 -2.75
CA TRP A 74 -13.32 -18.17 -2.12
C TRP A 74 -12.58 -17.10 -1.29
N THR A 75 -11.44 -17.46 -0.71
CA THR A 75 -10.59 -16.51 0.04
C THR A 75 -10.12 -15.34 -0.83
N TRP A 76 -9.90 -15.55 -2.12
CA TRP A 76 -9.56 -14.50 -3.07
C TRP A 76 -10.68 -13.49 -3.26
N VAL A 77 -11.90 -13.99 -3.41
CA VAL A 77 -13.09 -13.12 -3.55
C VAL A 77 -13.28 -12.29 -2.28
N VAL A 78 -13.14 -12.92 -1.12
CA VAL A 78 -13.23 -12.22 0.17
C VAL A 78 -12.12 -11.18 0.30
N ALA A 79 -10.87 -11.52 0.00
CA ALA A 79 -9.74 -10.58 0.07
C ALA A 79 -9.92 -9.40 -0.90
N TRP A 80 -10.46 -9.64 -2.10
CA TRP A 80 -10.70 -8.60 -3.10
C TRP A 80 -11.82 -7.64 -2.70
N LEU A 81 -12.89 -8.15 -2.08
CA LEU A 81 -14.03 -7.35 -1.64
C LEU A 81 -13.82 -6.70 -0.27
N LEU A 82 -12.89 -7.19 0.53
CA LEU A 82 -12.64 -6.67 1.89
C LEU A 82 -12.35 -5.16 1.92
N PRO A 83 -11.53 -4.57 1.02
CA PRO A 83 -11.31 -3.12 0.99
C PRO A 83 -12.60 -2.31 0.81
N VAL A 84 -13.55 -2.81 0.03
CA VAL A 84 -14.85 -2.16 -0.17
C VAL A 84 -15.64 -2.14 1.15
N VAL A 85 -15.69 -3.29 1.85
CA VAL A 85 -16.35 -3.39 3.16
C VAL A 85 -15.68 -2.44 4.16
N MET A 86 -14.35 -2.41 4.19
CA MET A 86 -13.58 -1.51 5.06
C MET A 86 -13.88 -0.04 4.75
N THR A 87 -13.96 0.33 3.47
CA THR A 87 -14.31 1.70 3.04
C THR A 87 -15.69 2.09 3.55
N PHE A 88 -16.70 1.24 3.38
CA PHE A 88 -18.04 1.54 3.89
C PHE A 88 -18.08 1.62 5.42
N LEU A 89 -17.36 0.77 6.13
CA LEU A 89 -17.23 0.87 7.58
C LEU A 89 -16.58 2.19 8.00
N CYS A 90 -15.51 2.61 7.32
CA CYS A 90 -14.87 3.90 7.56
C CYS A 90 -15.84 5.06 7.32
N ILE A 91 -16.63 5.04 6.25
CA ILE A 91 -17.66 6.05 5.96
C ILE A 91 -18.67 6.13 7.10
N ILE A 92 -19.20 4.98 7.55
CA ILE A 92 -20.17 4.92 8.64
C ILE A 92 -19.58 5.47 9.94
N ILE A 93 -18.38 5.03 10.30
CA ILE A 93 -17.71 5.49 11.53
C ILE A 93 -17.45 6.99 11.48
N ASN A 94 -16.91 7.51 10.36
CA ASN A 94 -16.67 8.95 10.20
C ASN A 94 -17.97 9.77 10.26
N GLY A 95 -19.08 9.26 9.73
CA GLY A 95 -20.39 9.91 9.81
C GLY A 95 -20.95 10.04 11.24
N TRP A 96 -20.42 9.25 12.19
CA TRP A 96 -20.77 9.37 13.62
C TRP A 96 -19.82 10.30 14.39
N MET A 97 -18.70 10.72 13.80
CA MET A 97 -17.72 11.57 14.47
C MET A 97 -18.18 13.03 14.46
N PRO A 98 -18.22 13.72 15.62
CA PRO A 98 -18.57 15.13 15.67
C PRO A 98 -17.63 15.99 14.82
N GLY A 99 -18.19 16.88 14.01
CA GLY A 99 -17.41 17.80 13.18
C GLY A 99 -16.85 17.21 11.89
N VAL A 100 -17.18 15.96 11.56
CA VAL A 100 -16.84 15.34 10.28
C VAL A 100 -18.02 15.40 9.34
N GLU A 101 -17.89 16.18 8.27
CA GLU A 101 -18.85 16.20 7.17
C GLU A 101 -18.39 15.31 6.04
N LEU A 102 -19.18 14.30 5.70
CA LEU A 102 -18.93 13.42 4.56
C LEU A 102 -19.46 14.10 3.30
N GLN A 103 -18.56 14.66 2.54
CA GLN A 103 -18.89 15.27 1.25
C GLN A 103 -18.25 14.46 0.12
N TYR A 104 -19.08 14.06 -0.84
CA TYR A 104 -18.64 13.44 -2.09
C TYR A 104 -19.02 14.37 -3.23
N ASN A 105 -18.11 15.30 -3.56
CA ASN A 105 -18.32 16.28 -4.63
C ASN A 105 -17.02 16.48 -5.44
N SER A 106 -17.13 17.18 -6.57
CA SER A 106 -15.99 17.43 -7.47
C SER A 106 -14.87 18.22 -6.78
N GLU A 107 -15.18 19.18 -5.91
CA GLU A 107 -14.18 19.98 -5.20
C GLU A 107 -13.33 19.12 -4.26
N GLN A 108 -13.97 18.19 -3.56
CA GLN A 108 -13.24 17.28 -2.68
C GLN A 108 -12.29 16.36 -3.47
N LEU A 109 -12.72 15.86 -4.62
CA LEU A 109 -11.85 15.07 -5.49
C LEU A 109 -10.69 15.90 -6.04
N ILE A 110 -10.95 17.13 -6.48
CA ILE A 110 -9.92 18.05 -6.94
C ILE A 110 -8.86 18.28 -5.86
N ASN A 111 -9.29 18.55 -4.63
CA ASN A 111 -8.39 18.80 -3.51
C ASN A 111 -7.64 17.52 -3.08
N GLN A 112 -8.33 16.40 -2.99
CA GLN A 112 -7.74 15.13 -2.55
C GLN A 112 -6.68 14.60 -3.52
N TYR A 113 -6.95 14.70 -4.83
CA TYR A 113 -6.06 14.21 -5.87
C TYR A 113 -5.13 15.30 -6.42
N HIS A 114 -5.17 16.52 -5.85
CA HIS A 114 -4.38 17.67 -6.28
C HIS A 114 -4.44 17.86 -7.80
N VAL A 115 -5.66 17.86 -8.33
CA VAL A 115 -5.88 18.00 -9.78
C VAL A 115 -5.26 19.30 -10.28
N PRO A 116 -4.42 19.27 -11.32
CA PRO A 116 -3.81 20.48 -11.90
C PRO A 116 -4.88 21.51 -12.28
N GLU A 117 -4.60 22.80 -12.05
CA GLU A 117 -5.55 23.90 -12.29
C GLU A 117 -6.17 23.84 -13.70
N GLU A 118 -5.36 23.51 -14.70
CA GLU A 118 -5.79 23.38 -16.11
C GLU A 118 -6.87 22.30 -16.32
N GLN A 119 -6.95 21.32 -15.43
CA GLN A 119 -7.89 20.19 -15.53
C GLN A 119 -9.08 20.34 -14.56
N GLN A 120 -9.01 21.25 -13.61
CA GLN A 120 -10.05 21.39 -12.59
C GLN A 120 -11.43 21.73 -13.17
N GLU A 121 -11.46 22.63 -14.17
CA GLU A 121 -12.72 23.02 -14.80
C GLU A 121 -13.37 21.84 -15.52
N MET A 122 -12.59 21.05 -16.23
CA MET A 122 -13.09 19.82 -16.88
C MET A 122 -13.66 18.83 -15.83
N VAL A 123 -12.98 18.69 -14.67
CA VAL A 123 -13.48 17.83 -13.58
C VAL A 123 -14.77 18.38 -13.00
N ARG A 124 -14.87 19.70 -12.81
CA ARG A 124 -16.13 20.36 -12.36
C ARG A 124 -17.27 20.16 -13.33
N GLU A 125 -17.03 20.31 -14.63
CA GLU A 125 -18.05 20.08 -15.66
C GLU A 125 -18.50 18.62 -15.72
N GLN A 126 -17.58 17.68 -15.65
CA GLN A 126 -17.88 16.25 -15.75
C GLN A 126 -18.56 15.69 -14.49
N LEU A 127 -18.15 16.13 -13.32
CA LEU A 127 -18.58 15.57 -12.04
C LEU A 127 -19.54 16.47 -11.27
N GLY A 128 -19.60 17.78 -11.57
CA GLY A 128 -20.39 18.74 -10.80
C GLY A 128 -21.90 18.44 -10.77
N ASN A 129 -22.42 17.81 -11.81
CA ASN A 129 -23.80 17.39 -11.92
C ASN A 129 -24.03 15.92 -11.54
N MET A 130 -22.98 15.20 -11.16
CA MET A 130 -23.09 13.79 -10.81
C MET A 130 -23.62 13.63 -9.38
N PRO A 131 -24.71 12.88 -9.17
CA PRO A 131 -25.17 12.57 -7.82
C PRO A 131 -24.08 11.88 -7.00
N SER A 132 -23.96 12.23 -5.71
CA SER A 132 -22.90 11.71 -4.82
C SER A 132 -22.86 10.19 -4.76
N TYR A 133 -24.00 9.51 -4.85
CA TYR A 133 -24.04 8.04 -4.87
C TYR A 133 -23.42 7.44 -6.15
N LEU A 134 -23.59 8.08 -7.32
CA LEU A 134 -22.95 7.62 -8.56
C LEU A 134 -21.43 7.85 -8.52
N MET A 135 -21.01 8.96 -7.91
CA MET A 135 -19.59 9.23 -7.69
C MET A 135 -18.97 8.15 -6.77
N LEU A 136 -19.63 7.81 -5.68
CA LEU A 136 -19.20 6.74 -4.79
C LEU A 136 -19.12 5.37 -5.51
N ILE A 137 -20.15 5.03 -6.30
CA ILE A 137 -20.15 3.79 -7.09
C ILE A 137 -18.98 3.77 -8.07
N SER A 138 -18.72 4.89 -8.76
CA SER A 138 -17.59 4.96 -9.72
C SER A 138 -16.24 4.80 -9.05
N VAL A 139 -16.03 5.40 -7.89
CA VAL A 139 -14.80 5.26 -7.09
C VAL A 139 -14.61 3.81 -6.63
N VAL A 140 -15.65 3.18 -6.10
CA VAL A 140 -15.61 1.77 -5.67
C VAL A 140 -15.31 0.85 -6.86
N PHE A 141 -16.01 1.03 -7.98
CA PHE A 141 -15.79 0.22 -9.18
C PHE A 141 -14.38 0.40 -9.74
N SER A 142 -13.90 1.65 -9.84
CA SER A 142 -12.54 1.96 -10.29
C SER A 142 -11.50 1.33 -9.36
N GLY A 143 -11.70 1.40 -8.04
CA GLY A 143 -10.82 0.79 -7.06
C GLY A 143 -10.76 -0.73 -7.18
N LEU A 144 -11.92 -1.39 -7.37
CA LEU A 144 -11.98 -2.85 -7.60
C LEU A 144 -11.27 -3.26 -8.88
N LEU A 145 -11.43 -2.49 -9.95
CA LEU A 145 -10.77 -2.76 -11.23
C LEU A 145 -9.26 -2.51 -11.12
N ALA A 146 -8.85 -1.40 -10.53
CA ALA A 146 -7.43 -1.08 -10.32
C ALA A 146 -6.74 -2.13 -9.43
N GLY A 147 -7.45 -2.65 -8.42
CA GLY A 147 -6.95 -3.68 -7.52
C GLY A 147 -6.54 -4.98 -8.18
N ILE A 148 -7.19 -5.36 -9.29
CA ILE A 148 -6.85 -6.57 -10.06
C ILE A 148 -6.03 -6.29 -11.33
N THR A 149 -5.68 -5.03 -11.59
CA THR A 149 -4.92 -4.60 -12.76
C THR A 149 -3.64 -3.88 -12.35
N VAL A 150 -3.64 -2.57 -12.44
CA VAL A 150 -2.42 -1.73 -12.25
C VAL A 150 -1.86 -1.88 -10.84
N ASN A 151 -2.75 -1.83 -9.81
CA ASN A 151 -2.31 -1.95 -8.43
C ASN A 151 -1.81 -3.36 -8.10
N ALA A 152 -2.38 -4.40 -8.72
CA ALA A 152 -1.90 -5.77 -8.54
C ALA A 152 -0.42 -5.93 -8.95
N ILE A 153 0.00 -5.25 -10.02
CA ILE A 153 1.39 -5.30 -10.51
C ILE A 153 2.33 -4.67 -9.48
N ALA A 154 2.00 -3.48 -9.00
CA ALA A 154 2.81 -2.78 -8.01
C ALA A 154 2.80 -3.53 -6.65
N ALA A 155 1.62 -3.94 -6.19
CA ALA A 155 1.44 -4.70 -4.96
C ALA A 155 2.20 -6.04 -4.99
N PHE A 156 2.30 -6.71 -6.14
CA PHE A 156 3.11 -7.93 -6.27
C PHE A 156 4.56 -7.70 -5.84
N GLY A 157 5.13 -6.54 -6.14
CA GLY A 157 6.49 -6.17 -5.71
C GLY A 157 6.63 -6.18 -4.19
N GLU A 158 5.67 -5.59 -3.48
CA GLU A 158 5.64 -5.59 -2.02
C GLU A 158 5.35 -6.98 -1.46
N GLU A 159 4.27 -7.61 -1.93
CA GLU A 159 3.77 -8.86 -1.38
C GLU A 159 4.77 -10.01 -1.53
N TYR A 160 5.54 -10.04 -2.61
CA TYR A 160 6.62 -11.00 -2.74
C TYR A 160 7.65 -10.88 -1.60
N GLY A 161 8.01 -9.66 -1.26
CA GLY A 161 8.94 -9.40 -0.16
C GLY A 161 8.35 -9.72 1.22
N TRP A 162 7.18 -9.18 1.48
CA TRP A 162 6.57 -9.27 2.82
C TRP A 162 5.91 -10.63 3.08
N ARG A 163 5.10 -11.13 2.14
CA ARG A 163 4.26 -12.31 2.36
C ARG A 163 4.85 -13.60 1.81
N ASN A 164 5.77 -13.53 0.86
CA ASN A 164 6.47 -14.72 0.41
C ASN A 164 7.83 -14.89 1.13
N TYR A 165 8.77 -13.96 0.96
CA TYR A 165 10.13 -14.10 1.48
C TYR A 165 10.18 -14.00 3.02
N LEU A 166 9.59 -12.93 3.59
CA LEU A 166 9.69 -12.66 5.03
C LEU A 166 8.86 -13.67 5.84
N VAL A 167 7.66 -14.02 5.39
CA VAL A 167 6.85 -15.09 6.01
C VAL A 167 7.61 -16.41 5.95
N GLY A 168 8.20 -16.76 4.82
CA GLY A 168 9.02 -17.95 4.68
C GLY A 168 10.21 -17.99 5.63
N ALA A 169 10.84 -16.84 5.90
CA ALA A 169 11.94 -16.72 6.86
C ALA A 169 11.49 -16.85 8.33
N MET A 170 10.19 -16.73 8.59
CA MET A 170 9.60 -16.76 9.93
C MET A 170 8.59 -17.88 10.15
N ARG A 171 8.53 -18.88 9.27
CA ARG A 171 7.56 -20.00 9.33
C ARG A 171 7.54 -20.78 10.65
N GLU A 172 8.60 -20.70 11.46
CA GLU A 172 8.70 -21.35 12.77
C GLU A 172 8.09 -20.49 13.90
N LEU A 173 7.75 -19.24 13.61
CA LEU A 173 7.16 -18.36 14.61
C LEU A 173 5.65 -18.57 14.73
N LYS A 174 5.13 -18.27 15.91
CA LYS A 174 3.68 -18.18 16.12
C LYS A 174 3.11 -17.04 15.27
N PHE A 175 1.90 -17.24 14.74
CA PHE A 175 1.16 -16.29 13.90
C PHE A 175 1.29 -14.83 14.35
N TRP A 176 0.93 -14.55 15.61
CA TRP A 176 0.93 -13.18 16.13
C TRP A 176 2.33 -12.53 16.16
N LYS A 177 3.37 -13.33 16.42
CA LYS A 177 4.75 -12.81 16.41
C LYS A 177 5.22 -12.47 15.00
N ALA A 178 4.85 -13.30 14.03
CA ALA A 178 5.17 -13.05 12.63
C ALA A 178 4.38 -11.85 12.11
N ALA A 179 3.07 -11.79 12.35
CA ALA A 179 2.22 -10.68 11.92
C ALA A 179 2.69 -9.33 12.49
N LEU A 180 2.97 -9.28 13.79
CA LEU A 180 3.46 -8.06 14.45
C LEU A 180 4.82 -7.63 13.88
N PHE A 181 5.76 -8.55 13.71
CA PHE A 181 7.08 -8.26 13.15
C PHE A 181 6.97 -7.71 11.73
N ILE A 182 6.19 -8.39 10.85
CA ILE A 182 5.99 -7.95 9.47
C ILE A 182 5.34 -6.57 9.44
N GLY A 183 4.26 -6.36 10.19
CA GLY A 183 3.54 -5.09 10.22
C GLY A 183 4.42 -3.93 10.69
N ILE A 184 5.23 -4.13 11.73
CA ILE A 184 6.17 -3.11 12.21
C ILE A 184 7.19 -2.77 11.12
N VAL A 185 7.84 -3.77 10.53
CA VAL A 185 8.86 -3.55 9.49
C VAL A 185 8.25 -2.88 8.27
N TRP A 186 7.09 -3.33 7.83
CA TRP A 186 6.36 -2.77 6.70
C TRP A 186 5.96 -1.31 6.95
N GLY A 187 5.46 -0.99 8.15
CA GLY A 187 5.13 0.39 8.53
C GLY A 187 6.37 1.30 8.58
N ILE A 188 7.45 0.83 9.19
CA ILE A 188 8.72 1.58 9.25
C ILE A 188 9.31 1.80 7.85
N TRP A 189 9.17 0.84 6.94
CA TRP A 189 9.64 0.95 5.58
C TRP A 189 9.03 2.15 4.84
N HIS A 190 7.79 2.55 5.13
CA HIS A 190 7.14 3.73 4.56
C HIS A 190 7.67 5.07 5.10
N PHE A 191 8.50 5.07 6.14
CA PHE A 191 8.95 6.26 6.85
C PHE A 191 9.33 7.46 5.95
N PRO A 192 10.22 7.34 4.94
CA PRO A 192 10.61 8.50 4.14
C PRO A 192 9.46 9.05 3.28
N LEU A 193 8.61 8.18 2.73
CA LEU A 193 7.45 8.60 1.94
C LEU A 193 6.43 9.34 2.80
N ILE A 194 6.18 8.87 4.03
CA ILE A 194 5.25 9.52 4.95
C ILE A 194 5.74 10.90 5.36
N LEU A 195 7.04 11.05 5.63
CA LEU A 195 7.62 12.36 5.94
C LEU A 195 7.51 13.37 4.79
N MET A 196 7.39 12.90 3.56
CA MET A 196 7.16 13.72 2.37
C MET A 196 5.67 13.96 2.09
N GLY A 197 4.78 13.61 3.02
CA GLY A 197 3.35 13.86 2.92
C GLY A 197 2.54 12.72 2.27
N HIS A 198 3.16 11.58 1.92
CA HIS A 198 2.41 10.44 1.39
C HIS A 198 1.42 9.92 2.44
N ASN A 199 0.16 9.77 2.08
CA ASN A 199 -0.97 9.35 2.92
C ASN A 199 -1.31 10.30 4.10
N TYR A 200 -0.37 11.06 4.62
CA TYR A 200 -0.55 11.93 5.79
C TYR A 200 0.05 13.33 5.55
N PRO A 201 -0.41 14.08 4.52
CA PRO A 201 0.22 15.33 4.12
C PRO A 201 0.18 16.42 5.20
N ASN A 202 -0.88 16.45 6.02
CA ASN A 202 -1.05 17.47 7.05
C ASN A 202 -0.37 17.13 8.38
N GLU A 203 -0.10 15.83 8.64
CA GLU A 203 0.43 15.35 9.92
C GLU A 203 1.50 14.27 9.72
N PRO A 204 2.61 14.56 9.01
CA PRO A 204 3.56 13.53 8.59
C PRO A 204 4.23 12.81 9.78
N TYR A 205 4.51 13.50 10.88
CA TYR A 205 5.14 12.88 12.05
C TYR A 205 4.22 11.88 12.75
N TRP A 206 2.95 12.25 12.98
CA TRP A 206 1.94 11.32 13.49
C TRP A 206 1.62 10.25 12.44
N GLY A 207 1.67 10.61 11.17
CA GLY A 207 1.48 9.70 10.05
C GLY A 207 2.42 8.50 10.07
N VAL A 208 3.67 8.67 10.48
CA VAL A 208 4.61 7.54 10.64
C VAL A 208 4.10 6.52 11.66
N LEU A 209 3.65 6.98 12.83
CA LEU A 209 3.10 6.11 13.86
C LEU A 209 1.81 5.42 13.40
N LEU A 210 0.90 6.20 12.81
CA LEU A 210 -0.37 5.70 12.29
C LEU A 210 -0.16 4.67 11.18
N MET A 211 0.83 4.89 10.29
CA MET A 211 1.19 3.93 9.25
C MET A 211 1.69 2.61 9.85
N VAL A 212 2.50 2.65 10.90
CA VAL A 212 2.94 1.42 11.60
C VAL A 212 1.74 0.68 12.19
N VAL A 213 0.83 1.38 12.85
CA VAL A 213 -0.39 0.77 13.41
C VAL A 213 -1.24 0.15 12.28
N MET A 214 -1.46 0.89 11.20
CA MET A 214 -2.22 0.41 10.05
C MET A 214 -1.58 -0.83 9.42
N CYS A 215 -0.27 -0.82 9.20
CA CYS A 215 0.46 -1.96 8.63
C CYS A 215 0.44 -3.18 9.56
N ILE A 216 0.41 -3.00 10.88
CA ILE A 216 0.21 -4.12 11.82
C ILE A 216 -1.18 -4.73 11.66
N LEU A 217 -2.22 -3.90 11.62
CA LEU A 217 -3.61 -4.37 11.49
C LEU A 217 -3.84 -5.07 10.14
N LEU A 218 -3.41 -4.45 9.05
CA LEU A 218 -3.48 -5.05 7.71
C LEU A 218 -2.62 -6.31 7.63
N GLY A 219 -1.40 -6.27 8.16
CA GLY A 219 -0.50 -7.42 8.16
C GLY A 219 -1.05 -8.65 8.87
N ILE A 220 -1.87 -8.47 9.92
CA ILE A 220 -2.60 -9.57 10.58
C ILE A 220 -3.62 -10.18 9.61
N ILE A 221 -4.40 -9.35 8.94
CA ILE A 221 -5.43 -9.77 8.00
C ILE A 221 -4.79 -10.51 6.81
N GLU A 222 -3.79 -9.90 6.20
CA GLU A 222 -3.11 -10.43 5.02
C GLU A 222 -2.36 -11.73 5.32
N LEU A 223 -1.66 -11.81 6.46
CA LEU A 223 -1.00 -13.05 6.87
C LEU A 223 -2.02 -14.17 7.09
N TYR A 224 -3.21 -13.85 7.64
CA TYR A 224 -4.28 -14.84 7.76
C TYR A 224 -4.69 -15.40 6.40
N PHE A 225 -4.90 -14.52 5.41
CA PHE A 225 -5.26 -14.95 4.06
C PHE A 225 -4.15 -15.78 3.41
N VAL A 226 -2.89 -15.36 3.52
CA VAL A 226 -1.72 -16.08 2.99
C VAL A 226 -1.61 -17.50 3.55
N LEU A 227 -1.91 -17.69 4.84
CA LEU A 227 -1.84 -19.01 5.47
C LEU A 227 -3.07 -19.90 5.19
N LYS A 228 -4.14 -19.33 4.63
CA LYS A 228 -5.39 -20.04 4.29
C LYS A 228 -5.56 -20.31 2.79
N SER A 229 -4.80 -19.61 1.94
CA SER A 229 -4.75 -19.84 0.49
C SER A 229 -3.76 -20.95 0.13
#